data_93129c003e3e005c41a1e23ecceb7124
#
_entry.id   93129c003e3e005c41a1e23ecceb7124
#
_cell.length_a   1.000
_cell.length_b   1.000
_cell.length_c   1.000
_cell.angle_alpha   90.00
_cell.angle_beta   90.00
_cell.angle_gamma   90.00
#
_symmetry.space_group_name_H-M   'P 1'
#
loop_
_entity.id
_entity.type
_entity.pdbx_description
1 polymer ?
#
loop_
_entity_poly.entity_id
_entity_poly.type
_entity_poly.pdbx_seq_one_letter_code
_entity_poly.pdbx_strand_id
1 'polypeptide(L)'
;MLHVSILDGYVDEPTCLGVPPYISPYPRYIAGAIWDFDTHANISYITIDQMRNDSTLLNQISKSDVLVVIAGMSVPGRYLSGFPVSPQELITLLNDVLKPVKLLCGPAAKFGFGMSGGKQVIETDVVKNVFDIIANGDGEIVISELLKNHLNTEKINPTQYRKNQHAIKKYAIKGAAIVKQHPYFPTSLITEIETYRGCFRSLTGGCSFCSEPSKGAPSFRIIDEIHQEIAALYNAGIRHFRIGNQPCIFSYLAKGAGELEFPRPNPEALERLFHGIRIAAPNLKKLHVDNANPGVIARYPNESRRIAKSIIHYHTSGDVAALGVESLDPIVMKKNNLKASADEAFNAVQLLNEVGSQRGANGLPELLPGLNFVFGLDGETKNTFTLNYEFLKKIYDNNLLLRRINLRQVIPIPGTKMFEIGEKNIRKHKSEFQRFKRKVRETIERPLLKRLLPRGTLVTQVFTETYEGKLTFARQMGSYPILVGIPGVYPLHQFYNVKIVEYGYRSITAIPYPLNINTAPRETLESIPGVGKKRAIRILLKRPFHTKEELIKALDDIQIAHDIEEYIQIT
;
A
#
# COMPACT_ATOMS: atom_id res chain seq x y z
N MET A 1 -32.71 -10.10 -15.97
CA MET A 1 -31.25 -10.00 -15.93
C MET A 1 -30.90 -9.36 -14.59
N LEU A 2 -30.06 -10.00 -13.81
CA LEU A 2 -29.64 -9.50 -12.50
C LEU A 2 -28.75 -8.26 -12.65
N HIS A 3 -29.08 -7.17 -11.95
CA HIS A 3 -28.32 -5.94 -11.92
C HIS A 3 -27.71 -5.73 -10.54
N VAL A 4 -26.37 -5.70 -10.45
CA VAL A 4 -25.66 -5.51 -9.18
C VAL A 4 -24.74 -4.30 -9.29
N SER A 5 -24.82 -3.40 -8.32
CA SER A 5 -23.84 -2.34 -8.14
C SER A 5 -22.84 -2.72 -7.04
N ILE A 6 -21.54 -2.56 -7.30
CA ILE A 6 -20.48 -2.68 -6.32
C ILE A 6 -19.92 -1.29 -6.09
N LEU A 7 -20.17 -0.72 -4.91
CA LEU A 7 -19.57 0.54 -4.46
C LEU A 7 -18.29 0.22 -3.68
N ASP A 8 -17.14 0.51 -4.27
CA ASP A 8 -15.85 0.37 -3.62
C ASP A 8 -15.54 1.63 -2.80
N GLY A 9 -15.79 1.53 -1.51
CA GLY A 9 -15.45 2.55 -0.52
C GLY A 9 -14.00 2.50 -0.06
N TYR A 10 -13.18 1.68 -0.72
CA TYR A 10 -11.76 1.41 -0.48
C TYR A 10 -11.47 0.64 0.80
N VAL A 11 -10.47 -0.20 0.71
CA VAL A 11 -9.94 -0.99 1.82
C VAL A 11 -8.55 -0.50 2.16
N ASP A 12 -8.33 -0.15 3.43
CA ASP A 12 -7.01 0.09 4.00
C ASP A 12 -6.93 -0.58 5.36
N GLU A 13 -6.41 -1.78 5.39
CA GLU A 13 -6.17 -2.57 6.59
C GLU A 13 -4.68 -2.97 6.70
N PRO A 14 -4.21 -3.51 7.84
CA PRO A 14 -2.79 -3.80 8.04
C PRO A 14 -2.15 -4.70 7.01
N THR A 15 -2.90 -5.60 6.38
CA THR A 15 -2.39 -6.58 5.42
C THR A 15 -2.94 -6.41 4.01
N CYS A 16 -3.96 -5.59 3.79
CA CYS A 16 -4.63 -5.43 2.51
C CYS A 16 -4.79 -3.96 2.14
N LEU A 17 -4.57 -3.64 0.88
CA LEU A 17 -4.66 -2.28 0.36
C LEU A 17 -5.51 -2.23 -0.91
N GLY A 18 -6.54 -1.36 -0.89
CA GLY A 18 -7.45 -1.14 -2.01
C GLY A 18 -7.75 0.35 -2.24
N VAL A 19 -6.94 1.25 -1.64
CA VAL A 19 -7.02 2.69 -1.93
C VAL A 19 -6.24 2.96 -3.22
N PRO A 20 -6.78 3.71 -4.19
CA PRO A 20 -6.09 3.98 -5.46
C PRO A 20 -4.63 4.41 -5.29
N PRO A 21 -3.72 3.90 -6.12
CA PRO A 21 -3.93 3.14 -7.36
C PRO A 21 -4.11 1.62 -7.16
N TYR A 22 -4.48 1.16 -5.98
CA TYR A 22 -4.68 -0.26 -5.69
C TYR A 22 -6.15 -0.67 -5.82
N ILE A 23 -6.37 -1.95 -6.19
CA ILE A 23 -7.65 -2.64 -6.02
C ILE A 23 -7.43 -3.88 -5.16
N SER A 24 -8.20 -4.00 -4.08
CA SER A 24 -8.14 -5.15 -3.18
C SER A 24 -8.75 -6.42 -3.81
N PRO A 25 -8.58 -7.59 -3.21
CA PRO A 25 -9.27 -8.81 -3.64
C PRO A 25 -10.79 -8.75 -3.47
N TYR A 26 -11.32 -7.98 -2.51
CA TYR A 26 -12.74 -7.97 -2.16
C TYR A 26 -13.69 -7.73 -3.34
N PRO A 27 -13.60 -6.61 -4.11
CA PRO A 27 -14.52 -6.38 -5.23
C PRO A 27 -14.39 -7.44 -6.32
N ARG A 28 -13.17 -7.96 -6.52
CA ARG A 28 -12.91 -8.98 -7.54
C ARG A 28 -13.56 -10.31 -7.18
N TYR A 29 -13.41 -10.76 -5.92
CA TYR A 29 -14.00 -12.04 -5.48
C TYR A 29 -15.52 -11.96 -5.40
N ILE A 30 -16.07 -10.83 -4.97
CA ILE A 30 -17.52 -10.56 -4.97
C ILE A 30 -18.07 -10.57 -6.40
N ALA A 31 -17.46 -9.85 -7.33
CA ALA A 31 -17.87 -9.88 -8.75
C ALA A 31 -17.79 -11.31 -9.33
N GLY A 32 -16.73 -12.04 -8.98
CA GLY A 32 -16.57 -13.42 -9.39
C GLY A 32 -17.65 -14.36 -8.85
N ALA A 33 -18.08 -14.16 -7.60
CA ALA A 33 -19.19 -14.93 -7.01
C ALA A 33 -20.53 -14.64 -7.71
N ILE A 34 -20.76 -13.38 -8.09
CA ILE A 34 -21.96 -12.98 -8.85
C ILE A 34 -21.92 -13.63 -10.24
N TRP A 35 -20.82 -13.53 -10.99
CA TRP A 35 -20.69 -14.15 -12.32
C TRP A 35 -20.59 -15.68 -12.28
N ASP A 36 -20.27 -16.28 -11.13
CA ASP A 36 -20.36 -17.73 -10.94
C ASP A 36 -21.82 -18.19 -10.83
N PHE A 37 -22.69 -17.38 -10.23
CA PHE A 37 -24.12 -17.62 -10.12
C PHE A 37 -24.86 -17.33 -11.43
N ASP A 38 -24.64 -16.15 -12.02
CA ASP A 38 -25.23 -15.72 -13.30
C ASP A 38 -24.17 -15.06 -14.17
N THR A 39 -23.72 -15.76 -15.21
CA THR A 39 -22.70 -15.28 -16.15
C THR A 39 -23.15 -14.05 -16.96
N HIS A 40 -24.45 -13.80 -17.02
CA HIS A 40 -25.05 -12.65 -17.71
C HIS A 40 -25.40 -11.50 -16.77
N ALA A 41 -25.12 -11.62 -15.47
CA ALA A 41 -25.36 -10.54 -14.52
C ALA A 41 -24.63 -9.26 -14.95
N ASN A 42 -25.38 -8.16 -14.96
CA ASN A 42 -24.83 -6.84 -15.21
C ASN A 42 -24.26 -6.26 -13.91
N ILE A 43 -22.92 -6.17 -13.83
CA ILE A 43 -22.23 -5.61 -12.66
C ILE A 43 -21.70 -4.22 -13.01
N SER A 44 -22.11 -3.22 -12.23
CA SER A 44 -21.57 -1.87 -12.26
C SER A 44 -20.61 -1.68 -11.09
N TYR A 45 -19.33 -1.50 -11.37
CA TYR A 45 -18.32 -1.18 -10.36
C TYR A 45 -18.11 0.34 -10.32
N ILE A 46 -18.28 0.92 -9.14
CA ILE A 46 -18.20 2.36 -8.90
C ILE A 46 -17.31 2.58 -7.68
N THR A 47 -16.32 3.47 -7.80
CA THR A 47 -15.51 3.89 -6.65
C THR A 47 -16.17 5.03 -5.89
N ILE A 48 -15.87 5.15 -4.59
CA ILE A 48 -16.39 6.26 -3.78
C ILE A 48 -15.97 7.64 -4.33
N ASP A 49 -14.78 7.74 -4.95
CA ASP A 49 -14.36 9.00 -5.55
C ASP A 49 -15.15 9.35 -6.82
N GLN A 50 -15.60 8.35 -7.60
CA GLN A 50 -16.53 8.59 -8.70
C GLN A 50 -17.86 9.13 -8.16
N MET A 51 -18.40 8.55 -7.07
CA MET A 51 -19.61 9.03 -6.42
C MET A 51 -19.49 10.46 -5.90
N ARG A 52 -18.31 10.82 -5.33
CA ARG A 52 -18.02 12.19 -4.85
C ARG A 52 -18.01 13.21 -5.97
N ASN A 53 -17.59 12.79 -7.17
CA ASN A 53 -17.44 13.67 -8.34
C ASN A 53 -18.69 13.70 -9.23
N ASP A 54 -19.51 12.66 -9.20
CA ASP A 54 -20.71 12.53 -10.05
C ASP A 54 -21.88 11.92 -9.26
N SER A 55 -22.76 12.79 -8.79
CA SER A 55 -23.96 12.39 -8.04
C SER A 55 -24.99 11.64 -8.91
N THR A 56 -24.92 11.70 -10.24
CA THR A 56 -25.84 10.99 -11.13
C THR A 56 -25.69 9.47 -11.04
N LEU A 57 -24.52 8.99 -10.61
CA LEU A 57 -24.26 7.57 -10.37
C LEU A 57 -25.17 6.98 -9.28
N LEU A 58 -25.70 7.80 -8.37
CA LEU A 58 -26.68 7.36 -7.38
C LEU A 58 -27.95 6.82 -8.04
N ASN A 59 -28.39 7.42 -9.16
CA ASN A 59 -29.54 6.93 -9.93
C ASN A 59 -29.29 5.54 -10.53
N GLN A 60 -28.05 5.24 -10.88
CA GLN A 60 -27.66 3.91 -11.37
C GLN A 60 -27.71 2.88 -10.24
N ILE A 61 -27.15 3.22 -9.07
CA ILE A 61 -27.19 2.39 -7.87
C ILE A 61 -28.64 2.10 -7.46
N SER A 62 -29.49 3.12 -7.43
CA SER A 62 -30.89 3.00 -7.01
C SER A 62 -31.73 2.09 -7.92
N LYS A 63 -31.30 1.81 -9.15
CA LYS A 63 -31.98 0.90 -10.08
C LYS A 63 -31.52 -0.55 -9.97
N SER A 64 -30.43 -0.82 -9.25
CA SER A 64 -29.90 -2.18 -9.07
C SER A 64 -30.86 -3.07 -8.26
N ASP A 65 -30.70 -4.36 -8.38
CA ASP A 65 -31.39 -5.35 -7.54
C ASP A 65 -30.61 -5.57 -6.22
N VAL A 66 -29.28 -5.47 -6.30
CA VAL A 66 -28.37 -5.58 -5.14
C VAL A 66 -27.34 -4.45 -5.19
N LEU A 67 -27.06 -3.85 -4.05
CA LEU A 67 -25.94 -2.96 -3.83
C LEU A 67 -24.97 -3.61 -2.85
N VAL A 68 -23.75 -3.87 -3.28
CA VAL A 68 -22.67 -4.31 -2.41
C VAL A 68 -21.74 -3.13 -2.14
N VAL A 69 -21.59 -2.76 -0.87
CA VAL A 69 -20.64 -1.74 -0.43
C VAL A 69 -19.45 -2.43 0.20
N ILE A 70 -18.24 -2.09 -0.27
CA ILE A 70 -17.00 -2.58 0.30
C ILE A 70 -16.35 -1.43 1.06
N ALA A 71 -16.12 -1.61 2.36
CA ALA A 71 -15.46 -0.62 3.19
C ALA A 71 -14.37 -1.25 4.03
N GLY A 72 -13.26 -0.53 4.18
CA GLY A 72 -12.10 -0.97 4.96
C GLY A 72 -11.81 -0.05 6.14
N MET A 73 -11.01 -0.55 7.08
CA MET A 73 -10.44 0.29 8.11
C MET A 73 -9.47 1.27 7.50
N SER A 74 -9.54 2.53 7.91
CA SER A 74 -8.56 3.53 7.54
C SER A 74 -7.32 3.38 8.41
N VAL A 75 -6.24 2.93 7.83
CA VAL A 75 -4.91 3.01 8.47
C VAL A 75 -4.39 4.44 8.29
N PRO A 76 -3.88 5.11 9.36
CA PRO A 76 -3.42 6.49 9.24
C PRO A 76 -2.35 6.63 8.16
N GLY A 77 -2.73 7.11 7.00
CA GLY A 77 -1.89 7.38 5.84
C GLY A 77 -2.25 8.73 5.22
N ARG A 78 -1.36 9.28 4.41
CA ARG A 78 -1.68 10.38 3.52
C ARG A 78 -1.76 9.82 2.11
N TYR A 79 -2.94 9.84 1.57
CA TYR A 79 -3.19 9.46 0.17
C TYR A 79 -3.10 10.71 -0.71
N LEU A 80 -2.60 10.58 -1.92
CA LEU A 80 -2.64 11.67 -2.92
C LEU A 80 -4.01 11.75 -3.57
N SER A 81 -4.59 10.58 -3.82
CA SER A 81 -5.93 10.42 -4.38
C SER A 81 -6.66 9.33 -3.59
N GLY A 82 -7.95 9.52 -3.40
CA GLY A 82 -8.82 8.58 -2.73
C GLY A 82 -8.71 8.60 -1.21
N PHE A 83 -9.87 8.62 -0.56
CA PHE A 83 -9.99 8.41 0.88
C PHE A 83 -11.02 7.32 1.12
N PRO A 84 -10.77 6.36 2.04
CA PRO A 84 -11.78 5.39 2.45
C PRO A 84 -13.07 6.09 2.86
N VAL A 85 -14.20 5.48 2.50
CA VAL A 85 -15.53 5.98 2.83
C VAL A 85 -15.75 5.99 4.35
N SER A 86 -16.35 7.05 4.85
CA SER A 86 -16.74 7.16 6.25
C SER A 86 -18.19 6.66 6.47
N PRO A 87 -18.54 6.23 7.70
CA PRO A 87 -19.91 5.82 8.00
C PRO A 87 -20.93 6.94 7.77
N GLN A 88 -20.59 8.20 8.10
CA GLN A 88 -21.46 9.34 7.87
C GLN A 88 -21.74 9.58 6.39
N GLU A 89 -20.72 9.40 5.54
CA GLU A 89 -20.86 9.51 4.09
C GLU A 89 -21.78 8.41 3.53
N LEU A 90 -21.66 7.17 4.02
CA LEU A 90 -22.56 6.07 3.65
C LEU A 90 -24.00 6.36 4.03
N ILE A 91 -24.25 6.87 5.23
CA ILE A 91 -25.60 7.27 5.67
C ILE A 91 -26.15 8.33 4.73
N THR A 92 -25.39 9.39 4.46
CA THR A 92 -25.83 10.48 3.59
C THR A 92 -26.14 10.02 2.16
N LEU A 93 -25.32 9.13 1.61
CA LEU A 93 -25.49 8.67 0.23
C LEU A 93 -26.62 7.66 0.07
N LEU A 94 -26.85 6.78 1.05
CA LEU A 94 -27.65 5.58 0.86
C LEU A 94 -28.99 5.58 1.63
N ASN A 95 -29.26 6.58 2.48
CA ASN A 95 -30.48 6.62 3.28
C ASN A 95 -31.75 6.59 2.43
N ASP A 96 -31.74 7.28 1.29
CA ASP A 96 -32.88 7.37 0.37
C ASP A 96 -32.84 6.34 -0.77
N VAL A 97 -31.88 5.44 -0.77
CA VAL A 97 -31.77 4.35 -1.75
C VAL A 97 -32.55 3.14 -1.22
N LEU A 98 -33.77 2.94 -1.73
CA LEU A 98 -34.72 1.96 -1.16
C LEU A 98 -34.78 0.63 -1.92
N LYS A 99 -34.65 0.64 -3.24
CA LYS A 99 -34.90 -0.54 -4.08
C LYS A 99 -33.89 -1.69 -3.87
N PRO A 100 -32.55 -1.47 -3.93
CA PRO A 100 -31.61 -2.59 -3.87
C PRO A 100 -31.54 -3.20 -2.47
N VAL A 101 -31.35 -4.53 -2.42
CA VAL A 101 -30.86 -5.18 -1.19
C VAL A 101 -29.43 -4.69 -0.94
N LYS A 102 -29.19 -4.07 0.20
CA LYS A 102 -27.92 -3.42 0.55
C LYS A 102 -27.06 -4.31 1.46
N LEU A 103 -25.88 -4.69 0.97
CA LEU A 103 -24.93 -5.54 1.66
C LEU A 103 -23.65 -4.75 1.95
N LEU A 104 -23.27 -4.59 3.23
CA LEU A 104 -21.96 -4.08 3.63
C LEU A 104 -20.96 -5.24 3.78
N CYS A 105 -19.81 -5.13 3.11
CA CYS A 105 -18.72 -6.10 3.13
C CYS A 105 -17.37 -5.46 3.46
N GLY A 106 -16.36 -6.30 3.61
CA GLY A 106 -14.99 -5.89 3.84
C GLY A 106 -14.65 -5.71 5.32
N PRO A 107 -13.43 -5.23 5.65
CA PRO A 107 -12.96 -5.14 7.02
C PRO A 107 -13.83 -4.27 7.93
N ALA A 108 -14.45 -3.21 7.40
CA ALA A 108 -15.32 -2.36 8.20
C ALA A 108 -16.55 -3.10 8.72
N ALA A 109 -17.12 -4.03 7.94
CA ALA A 109 -18.24 -4.85 8.36
C ALA A 109 -17.89 -5.73 9.57
N LYS A 110 -16.63 -6.19 9.66
CA LYS A 110 -16.14 -7.07 10.71
C LYS A 110 -15.56 -6.33 11.91
N PHE A 111 -14.82 -5.25 11.68
CA PHE A 111 -13.99 -4.59 12.69
C PHE A 111 -14.41 -3.15 12.98
N GLY A 112 -15.39 -2.61 12.26
CA GLY A 112 -15.79 -1.21 12.31
C GLY A 112 -14.95 -0.30 11.41
N PHE A 113 -15.32 0.97 11.38
CA PHE A 113 -14.67 2.00 10.58
C PHE A 113 -13.52 2.63 11.35
N GLY A 114 -12.31 2.56 10.80
CA GLY A 114 -11.13 3.11 11.43
C GLY A 114 -11.11 4.65 11.43
N MET A 115 -10.53 5.20 12.49
CA MET A 115 -10.38 6.63 12.68
C MET A 115 -8.90 7.03 12.69
N SER A 116 -8.56 8.13 12.05
CA SER A 116 -7.20 8.67 12.05
C SER A 116 -6.76 9.14 13.43
N GLY A 117 -5.45 9.13 13.69
CA GLY A 117 -4.86 9.68 14.91
C GLY A 117 -4.96 8.78 16.14
N GLY A 118 -5.10 7.47 15.96
CA GLY A 118 -5.13 6.50 17.05
C GLY A 118 -6.43 6.50 17.84
N LYS A 119 -7.51 6.95 17.26
CA LYS A 119 -8.85 6.87 17.86
C LYS A 119 -9.41 5.48 17.70
N GLN A 120 -10.27 5.10 18.63
CA GLN A 120 -11.04 3.86 18.53
C GLN A 120 -11.90 3.84 17.27
N VAL A 121 -12.11 2.67 16.70
CA VAL A 121 -12.98 2.49 15.53
C VAL A 121 -14.43 2.87 15.86
N ILE A 122 -15.16 3.31 14.84
CA ILE A 122 -16.62 3.49 14.92
C ILE A 122 -17.25 2.13 14.58
N GLU A 123 -18.04 1.59 15.49
CA GLU A 123 -18.72 0.31 15.29
C GLU A 123 -19.77 0.38 14.19
N THR A 124 -20.11 -0.76 13.60
CA THR A 124 -21.04 -0.86 12.46
C THR A 124 -22.48 -0.51 12.82
N ASP A 125 -22.84 -0.49 14.10
CA ASP A 125 -24.17 -0.13 14.58
C ASP A 125 -24.66 1.24 14.07
N VAL A 126 -23.75 2.17 13.81
CA VAL A 126 -24.09 3.49 13.27
C VAL A 126 -24.68 3.44 11.85
N VAL A 127 -24.43 2.37 11.10
CA VAL A 127 -24.94 2.18 9.73
C VAL A 127 -25.97 1.04 9.63
N LYS A 128 -26.37 0.41 10.73
CA LYS A 128 -27.28 -0.74 10.71
C LYS A 128 -28.64 -0.46 10.04
N ASN A 129 -29.13 0.75 10.14
CA ASN A 129 -30.40 1.15 9.51
C ASN A 129 -30.28 1.44 8.00
N VAL A 130 -29.06 1.44 7.46
CA VAL A 130 -28.78 1.69 6.05
C VAL A 130 -28.65 0.40 5.25
N PHE A 131 -28.18 -0.68 5.90
CA PHE A 131 -27.89 -1.95 5.24
C PHE A 131 -28.84 -3.06 5.70
N ASP A 132 -29.31 -3.86 4.76
CA ASP A 132 -30.13 -5.05 5.04
C ASP A 132 -29.28 -6.20 5.58
N ILE A 133 -28.00 -6.28 5.16
CA ILE A 133 -27.03 -7.27 5.63
C ILE A 133 -25.68 -6.59 5.91
N ILE A 134 -25.11 -6.85 7.09
CA ILE A 134 -23.71 -6.51 7.43
C ILE A 134 -22.92 -7.81 7.50
N ALA A 135 -22.11 -8.09 6.47
CA ALA A 135 -21.38 -9.35 6.33
C ALA A 135 -20.10 -9.37 7.18
N ASN A 136 -20.19 -9.89 8.40
CA ASN A 136 -19.04 -10.15 9.27
C ASN A 136 -18.17 -11.31 8.77
N GLY A 137 -18.71 -12.15 7.88
CA GLY A 137 -18.03 -13.24 7.19
C GLY A 137 -17.33 -12.80 5.90
N ASP A 138 -17.14 -13.75 4.98
CA ASP A 138 -16.55 -13.48 3.67
C ASP A 138 -17.62 -12.99 2.68
N GLY A 139 -17.47 -11.76 2.18
CA GLY A 139 -18.48 -11.10 1.34
C GLY A 139 -18.82 -11.88 0.09
N GLU A 140 -17.87 -12.57 -0.54
CA GLU A 140 -18.09 -13.42 -1.71
C GLU A 140 -18.94 -14.66 -1.38
N ILE A 141 -18.88 -15.16 -0.15
CA ILE A 141 -19.71 -16.27 0.31
C ILE A 141 -21.13 -15.78 0.60
N VAL A 142 -21.23 -14.67 1.34
CA VAL A 142 -22.53 -14.09 1.74
C VAL A 142 -23.35 -13.69 0.51
N ILE A 143 -22.73 -13.01 -0.49
CA ILE A 143 -23.43 -12.65 -1.73
C ILE A 143 -23.83 -13.89 -2.53
N SER A 144 -22.99 -14.93 -2.61
CA SER A 144 -23.34 -16.19 -3.29
C SER A 144 -24.57 -16.83 -2.67
N GLU A 145 -24.68 -16.80 -1.32
CA GLU A 145 -25.84 -17.33 -0.62
C GLU A 145 -27.10 -16.47 -0.82
N LEU A 146 -26.96 -15.15 -0.78
CA LEU A 146 -28.06 -14.22 -1.05
C LEU A 146 -28.69 -14.46 -2.43
N LEU A 147 -27.86 -14.63 -3.45
CA LEU A 147 -28.33 -14.90 -4.81
C LEU A 147 -29.04 -16.26 -4.91
N LYS A 148 -28.49 -17.32 -4.29
CA LYS A 148 -29.12 -18.67 -4.27
C LYS A 148 -30.45 -18.68 -3.52
N ASN A 149 -30.64 -17.80 -2.56
CA ASN A 149 -31.88 -17.65 -1.80
C ASN A 149 -32.82 -16.59 -2.39
N HIS A 150 -32.64 -16.23 -3.67
CA HIS A 150 -33.51 -15.27 -4.40
C HIS A 150 -33.68 -13.94 -3.67
N LEU A 151 -32.57 -13.40 -3.12
CA LEU A 151 -32.48 -12.14 -2.36
C LEU A 151 -33.28 -12.12 -1.04
N ASN A 152 -33.63 -13.28 -0.50
CA ASN A 152 -34.28 -13.36 0.81
C ASN A 152 -33.25 -13.21 1.93
N THR A 153 -33.19 -12.03 2.55
CA THR A 153 -32.22 -11.64 3.57
C THR A 153 -32.37 -12.42 4.88
N GLU A 154 -33.59 -12.90 5.21
CA GLU A 154 -33.85 -13.67 6.43
C GLU A 154 -33.17 -15.05 6.45
N LYS A 155 -32.85 -15.58 5.26
CA LYS A 155 -32.20 -16.90 5.09
C LYS A 155 -30.69 -16.84 5.08
N ILE A 156 -30.09 -15.64 5.25
CA ILE A 156 -28.65 -15.44 5.08
C ILE A 156 -27.94 -15.44 6.41
N ASN A 157 -26.87 -16.23 6.48
CA ASN A 157 -25.93 -16.15 7.60
C ASN A 157 -24.82 -15.12 7.28
N PRO A 158 -24.85 -13.89 7.85
CA PRO A 158 -23.88 -12.84 7.56
C PRO A 158 -22.48 -13.14 8.13
N THR A 159 -22.34 -14.16 8.97
CA THR A 159 -21.06 -14.55 9.61
C THR A 159 -20.37 -15.71 8.90
N GLN A 160 -20.86 -16.10 7.72
CA GLN A 160 -20.33 -17.27 7.01
C GLN A 160 -18.97 -17.00 6.38
N TYR A 161 -18.02 -17.88 6.64
CA TYR A 161 -16.67 -17.86 6.08
C TYR A 161 -16.49 -18.95 5.03
N ARG A 162 -15.56 -18.73 4.09
CA ARG A 162 -15.07 -19.77 3.20
C ARG A 162 -14.42 -20.91 4.00
N LYS A 163 -14.72 -22.15 3.60
CA LYS A 163 -14.22 -23.37 4.30
C LYS A 163 -12.69 -23.51 4.18
N ASN A 164 -12.14 -23.08 3.07
CA ASN A 164 -10.69 -23.08 2.78
C ASN A 164 -10.37 -22.09 1.65
N GLN A 165 -9.10 -21.91 1.35
CA GLN A 165 -8.66 -20.96 0.32
C GLN A 165 -8.97 -21.42 -1.12
N HIS A 166 -9.17 -22.71 -1.35
CA HIS A 166 -9.57 -23.24 -2.68
C HIS A 166 -10.95 -22.72 -3.10
N ALA A 167 -11.82 -22.40 -2.15
CA ALA A 167 -13.17 -21.91 -2.43
C ALA A 167 -13.22 -20.65 -3.30
N ILE A 168 -12.17 -19.81 -3.25
CA ILE A 168 -12.11 -18.57 -4.03
C ILE A 168 -11.54 -18.75 -5.45
N LYS A 169 -10.99 -19.91 -5.80
CA LYS A 169 -10.34 -20.13 -7.09
C LYS A 169 -11.19 -19.62 -8.28
N LYS A 170 -12.42 -20.10 -8.36
CA LYS A 170 -13.33 -19.73 -9.44
C LYS A 170 -13.75 -18.25 -9.41
N TYR A 171 -13.91 -17.68 -8.21
CA TYR A 171 -14.26 -16.28 -8.02
C TYR A 171 -13.11 -15.35 -8.42
N ALA A 172 -11.89 -15.70 -8.04
CA ALA A 172 -10.70 -14.93 -8.39
C ALA A 172 -10.48 -14.85 -9.92
N ILE A 173 -10.73 -15.97 -10.63
CA ILE A 173 -10.59 -16.04 -12.10
C ILE A 173 -11.73 -15.28 -12.78
N LYS A 174 -13.00 -15.58 -12.44
CA LYS A 174 -14.17 -14.93 -13.06
C LYS A 174 -14.22 -13.44 -12.77
N GLY A 175 -13.91 -13.05 -11.53
CA GLY A 175 -13.92 -11.67 -11.08
C GLY A 175 -12.78 -10.79 -11.62
N ALA A 176 -11.78 -11.38 -12.28
CA ALA A 176 -10.68 -10.62 -12.86
C ALA A 176 -11.14 -9.54 -13.86
N ALA A 177 -12.25 -9.78 -14.57
CA ALA A 177 -12.79 -8.86 -15.57
C ALA A 177 -13.25 -7.51 -14.99
N ILE A 178 -13.61 -7.44 -13.70
CA ILE A 178 -14.13 -6.22 -13.06
C ILE A 178 -13.13 -5.07 -13.06
N VAL A 179 -11.82 -5.38 -13.08
CA VAL A 179 -10.74 -4.39 -13.08
C VAL A 179 -10.82 -3.40 -14.23
N LYS A 180 -11.46 -3.80 -15.35
CA LYS A 180 -11.67 -2.94 -16.53
C LYS A 180 -12.54 -1.72 -16.25
N GLN A 181 -13.37 -1.78 -15.20
CA GLN A 181 -14.25 -0.68 -14.81
C GLN A 181 -13.59 0.29 -13.81
N HIS A 182 -12.39 -0.06 -13.30
CA HIS A 182 -11.70 0.81 -12.34
C HIS A 182 -11.10 2.04 -13.05
N PRO A 183 -11.24 3.28 -12.49
CA PRO A 183 -10.77 4.52 -13.14
C PRO A 183 -9.27 4.54 -13.48
N TYR A 184 -8.45 3.80 -12.74
CA TYR A 184 -6.99 3.71 -12.95
C TYR A 184 -6.58 2.61 -13.95
N PHE A 185 -7.54 1.85 -14.48
CA PHE A 185 -7.28 0.85 -15.52
C PHE A 185 -7.15 1.51 -16.90
N PRO A 186 -6.27 1.04 -17.77
CA PRO A 186 -5.23 0.00 -17.57
C PRO A 186 -3.89 0.58 -17.11
N THR A 187 -3.79 1.91 -16.93
CA THR A 187 -2.53 2.66 -16.91
C THR A 187 -1.72 2.43 -15.64
N SER A 188 -2.35 2.56 -14.47
CA SER A 188 -1.64 2.60 -13.19
C SER A 188 -2.29 1.74 -12.08
N LEU A 189 -3.33 0.95 -12.42
CA LEU A 189 -3.99 0.09 -11.45
C LEU A 189 -3.09 -1.05 -11.00
N ILE A 190 -2.87 -1.16 -9.68
CA ILE A 190 -2.12 -2.25 -9.06
C ILE A 190 -3.12 -3.21 -8.41
N THR A 191 -3.10 -4.49 -8.82
CA THR A 191 -3.95 -5.51 -8.21
C THR A 191 -3.24 -6.19 -7.05
N GLU A 192 -3.90 -6.25 -5.91
CA GLU A 192 -3.41 -6.97 -4.75
C GLU A 192 -3.81 -8.45 -4.82
N ILE A 193 -2.86 -9.33 -4.57
CA ILE A 193 -3.02 -10.79 -4.62
C ILE A 193 -2.87 -11.35 -3.22
N GLU A 194 -3.90 -12.05 -2.75
CA GLU A 194 -3.87 -12.79 -1.49
C GLU A 194 -3.14 -14.13 -1.70
N THR A 195 -2.15 -14.45 -0.84
CA THR A 195 -1.47 -15.75 -0.87
C THR A 195 -1.94 -16.68 0.24
N TYR A 196 -2.27 -16.13 1.40
CA TYR A 196 -2.87 -16.84 2.51
C TYR A 196 -3.49 -15.85 3.50
N ARG A 197 -4.38 -16.30 4.35
CA ARG A 197 -4.92 -15.54 5.49
C ARG A 197 -4.69 -16.29 6.80
N GLY A 198 -4.82 -15.57 7.91
CA GLY A 198 -4.54 -16.08 9.25
C GLY A 198 -3.09 -15.89 9.66
N CYS A 199 -2.82 -16.01 10.93
CA CYS A 199 -1.52 -15.70 11.52
C CYS A 199 -0.96 -16.91 12.28
N PHE A 200 0.31 -17.28 12.05
CA PHE A 200 1.01 -18.32 12.83
C PHE A 200 0.96 -18.05 14.33
N ARG A 201 0.97 -16.76 14.69
CA ARG A 201 0.92 -16.32 16.07
C ARG A 201 -0.48 -16.39 16.70
N SER A 202 -1.50 -16.86 15.97
CA SER A 202 -2.80 -17.20 16.56
C SER A 202 -2.68 -18.26 17.66
N LEU A 203 -1.64 -19.12 17.60
CA LEU A 203 -1.30 -20.11 18.63
C LEU A 203 -1.01 -19.48 20.00
N THR A 204 -0.43 -18.27 20.02
CA THR A 204 -0.03 -17.55 21.24
C THR A 204 -0.89 -16.30 21.47
N GLY A 205 -2.04 -16.18 20.79
CA GLY A 205 -2.94 -15.03 20.85
C GLY A 205 -2.53 -13.83 19.97
N GLY A 206 -1.36 -13.87 19.34
CA GLY A 206 -0.85 -12.81 18.44
C GLY A 206 -0.49 -11.50 19.14
N CYS A 207 -0.27 -10.46 18.36
CA CYS A 207 -0.02 -9.11 18.89
C CYS A 207 -1.31 -8.50 19.44
N SER A 208 -1.23 -7.81 20.58
CA SER A 208 -2.35 -7.25 21.34
C SER A 208 -3.31 -6.34 20.55
N PHE A 209 -2.86 -5.81 19.43
CA PHE A 209 -3.58 -4.83 18.62
C PHE A 209 -4.01 -5.36 17.24
N CYS A 210 -3.56 -6.57 16.87
CA CYS A 210 -3.70 -7.05 15.51
C CYS A 210 -4.97 -7.88 15.32
N SER A 211 -5.70 -7.62 14.23
CA SER A 211 -6.88 -8.37 13.85
C SER A 211 -6.57 -9.70 13.12
N GLU A 212 -5.34 -9.89 12.59
CA GLU A 212 -4.99 -11.09 11.83
C GLU A 212 -5.13 -12.41 12.61
N PRO A 213 -4.76 -12.49 13.92
CA PRO A 213 -4.95 -13.71 14.70
C PRO A 213 -6.41 -14.17 14.80
N SER A 214 -7.39 -13.25 14.69
CA SER A 214 -8.81 -13.61 14.70
C SER A 214 -9.26 -14.37 13.45
N LYS A 215 -8.46 -14.35 12.38
CA LYS A 215 -8.68 -15.17 11.17
C LYS A 215 -8.20 -16.62 11.35
N GLY A 216 -7.64 -16.97 12.52
CA GLY A 216 -7.19 -18.32 12.87
C GLY A 216 -5.79 -18.67 12.38
N ALA A 217 -5.50 -19.96 12.33
CA ALA A 217 -4.26 -20.51 11.80
C ALA A 217 -4.12 -20.22 10.30
N PRO A 218 -2.88 -20.15 9.77
CA PRO A 218 -2.66 -19.87 8.36
C PRO A 218 -3.33 -20.88 7.43
N SER A 219 -4.10 -20.37 6.48
CA SER A 219 -4.74 -21.15 5.43
C SER A 219 -4.22 -20.64 4.06
N PHE A 220 -3.48 -21.49 3.36
CA PHE A 220 -2.75 -21.14 2.15
C PHE A 220 -3.57 -21.38 0.89
N ARG A 221 -3.38 -20.53 -0.09
CA ARG A 221 -3.78 -20.77 -1.48
C ARG A 221 -2.74 -21.66 -2.16
N ILE A 222 -3.20 -22.49 -3.07
CA ILE A 222 -2.35 -23.32 -3.93
C ILE A 222 -1.65 -22.42 -4.96
N ILE A 223 -0.37 -22.67 -5.21
CA ILE A 223 0.47 -21.86 -6.12
C ILE A 223 -0.17 -21.73 -7.50
N ASP A 224 -0.63 -22.84 -8.09
CA ASP A 224 -1.22 -22.85 -9.43
C ASP A 224 -2.51 -22.04 -9.51
N GLU A 225 -3.28 -21.94 -8.42
CA GLU A 225 -4.49 -21.11 -8.38
C GLU A 225 -4.16 -19.61 -8.37
N ILE A 226 -3.06 -19.25 -7.71
CA ILE A 226 -2.54 -17.87 -7.74
C ILE A 226 -2.07 -17.54 -9.17
N HIS A 227 -1.36 -18.45 -9.82
CA HIS A 227 -0.94 -18.27 -11.22
C HIS A 227 -2.12 -18.10 -12.16
N GLN A 228 -3.19 -18.88 -11.99
CA GLN A 228 -4.42 -18.76 -12.80
C GLN A 228 -5.12 -17.41 -12.58
N GLU A 229 -5.20 -16.90 -11.34
CA GLU A 229 -5.73 -15.57 -11.07
C GLU A 229 -4.89 -14.49 -11.75
N ILE A 230 -3.55 -14.56 -11.62
CA ILE A 230 -2.63 -13.60 -12.24
C ILE A 230 -2.75 -13.64 -13.77
N ALA A 231 -2.85 -14.83 -14.37
CA ALA A 231 -3.08 -14.97 -15.80
C ALA A 231 -4.41 -14.34 -16.25
N ALA A 232 -5.48 -14.55 -15.50
CA ALA A 232 -6.78 -13.94 -15.78
C ALA A 232 -6.73 -12.41 -15.70
N LEU A 233 -6.09 -11.86 -14.69
CA LEU A 233 -5.88 -10.42 -14.53
C LEU A 233 -4.97 -9.84 -15.63
N TYR A 234 -3.90 -10.55 -15.99
CA TYR A 234 -3.01 -10.14 -17.05
C TYR A 234 -3.72 -10.12 -18.42
N ASN A 235 -4.54 -11.13 -18.69
CA ASN A 235 -5.38 -11.20 -19.91
C ASN A 235 -6.48 -10.12 -19.90
N ALA A 236 -6.98 -9.71 -18.73
CA ALA A 236 -7.88 -8.57 -18.60
C ALA A 236 -7.19 -7.22 -18.88
N GLY A 237 -5.85 -7.14 -18.87
CA GLY A 237 -5.06 -5.94 -19.18
C GLY A 237 -4.19 -5.43 -18.03
N ILE A 238 -4.22 -6.06 -16.86
CA ILE A 238 -3.37 -5.66 -15.70
C ILE A 238 -1.89 -5.94 -16.00
N ARG A 239 -1.04 -5.01 -15.55
CA ARG A 239 0.44 -5.10 -15.66
C ARG A 239 1.15 -4.84 -14.34
N HIS A 240 0.43 -4.53 -13.28
CA HIS A 240 0.97 -4.17 -11.98
C HIS A 240 0.34 -5.04 -10.89
N PHE A 241 1.18 -5.74 -10.13
CA PHE A 241 0.76 -6.69 -9.11
C PHE A 241 1.47 -6.41 -7.78
N ARG A 242 0.77 -6.62 -6.68
CA ARG A 242 1.30 -6.60 -5.33
C ARG A 242 0.92 -7.92 -4.64
N ILE A 243 1.91 -8.67 -4.19
CA ILE A 243 1.69 -9.87 -3.38
C ILE A 243 1.51 -9.39 -1.94
N GLY A 244 0.26 -9.17 -1.57
CA GLY A 244 -0.16 -8.60 -0.29
C GLY A 244 -1.24 -9.44 0.37
N ASN A 245 -1.97 -8.83 1.30
CA ASN A 245 -3.03 -9.47 2.08
C ASN A 245 -2.59 -10.76 2.81
N GLN A 246 -1.34 -10.80 3.26
CA GLN A 246 -0.80 -11.83 4.14
C GLN A 246 0.09 -11.20 5.22
N PRO A 247 0.19 -11.83 6.43
CA PRO A 247 1.01 -11.27 7.52
C PRO A 247 2.51 -11.37 7.29
N CYS A 248 2.99 -12.30 6.46
CA CYS A 248 4.42 -12.48 6.17
C CYS A 248 4.64 -13.29 4.90
N ILE A 249 5.16 -12.68 3.85
CA ILE A 249 5.47 -13.38 2.59
C ILE A 249 6.54 -14.47 2.77
N PHE A 250 7.54 -14.28 3.63
CA PHE A 250 8.58 -15.26 3.94
C PHE A 250 8.04 -16.55 4.58
N SER A 251 6.81 -16.53 5.08
CA SER A 251 6.15 -17.67 5.70
C SER A 251 5.12 -18.37 4.80
N TYR A 252 5.03 -18.00 3.53
CA TYR A 252 4.13 -18.68 2.61
C TYR A 252 4.53 -20.16 2.43
N LEU A 253 3.59 -21.08 2.69
CA LEU A 253 3.80 -22.54 2.70
C LEU A 253 4.99 -22.98 3.58
N ALA A 254 5.23 -22.27 4.70
CA ALA A 254 6.28 -22.61 5.64
C ALA A 254 6.01 -23.95 6.34
N LYS A 255 7.08 -24.68 6.68
CA LYS A 255 7.02 -25.98 7.34
C LYS A 255 6.69 -25.80 8.83
N GLY A 256 5.74 -26.57 9.36
CA GLY A 256 5.23 -26.42 10.74
C GLY A 256 4.16 -25.36 10.88
N ALA A 257 3.47 -25.02 9.78
CA ALA A 257 2.32 -24.12 9.80
C ALA A 257 1.20 -24.70 10.67
N GLY A 258 0.68 -23.90 11.63
CA GLY A 258 -0.32 -24.34 12.59
C GLY A 258 0.24 -25.01 13.86
N GLU A 259 1.52 -25.33 13.89
CA GLU A 259 2.21 -25.98 15.04
C GLU A 259 3.25 -25.05 15.68
N LEU A 260 3.90 -24.22 14.86
CA LEU A 260 4.98 -23.33 15.28
C LEU A 260 4.59 -21.86 15.10
N GLU A 261 4.87 -21.04 16.10
CA GLU A 261 4.70 -19.58 16.04
C GLU A 261 5.64 -18.92 15.00
N PHE A 262 6.83 -19.48 14.85
CA PHE A 262 7.82 -19.08 13.85
C PHE A 262 8.18 -20.30 13.00
N PRO A 263 7.38 -20.62 11.98
CA PRO A 263 7.60 -21.79 11.15
C PRO A 263 8.80 -21.59 10.22
N ARG A 264 9.45 -22.70 9.84
CA ARG A 264 10.60 -22.65 8.95
C ARG A 264 10.19 -22.26 7.53
N PRO A 265 10.75 -21.18 6.97
CA PRO A 265 10.44 -20.74 5.61
C PRO A 265 10.69 -21.84 4.56
N ASN A 266 9.95 -21.73 3.45
CA ASN A 266 10.02 -22.68 2.33
C ASN A 266 10.51 -21.96 1.05
N PRO A 267 11.83 -21.85 0.83
CA PRO A 267 12.39 -21.16 -0.34
C PRO A 267 11.93 -21.73 -1.68
N GLU A 268 11.76 -23.04 -1.76
CA GLU A 268 11.33 -23.72 -2.99
C GLU A 268 9.89 -23.33 -3.38
N ALA A 269 9.00 -23.13 -2.39
CA ALA A 269 7.63 -22.69 -2.66
C ALA A 269 7.62 -21.25 -3.17
N LEU A 270 8.42 -20.35 -2.58
CA LEU A 270 8.53 -18.96 -3.01
C LEU A 270 9.15 -18.86 -4.43
N GLU A 271 10.19 -19.65 -4.71
CA GLU A 271 10.80 -19.72 -6.05
C GLU A 271 9.75 -20.12 -7.10
N ARG A 272 8.99 -21.19 -6.86
CA ARG A 272 7.91 -21.62 -7.76
C ARG A 272 6.83 -20.58 -7.92
N LEU A 273 6.44 -19.90 -6.82
CA LEU A 273 5.42 -18.85 -6.85
C LEU A 273 5.86 -17.71 -7.78
N PHE A 274 7.04 -17.14 -7.55
CA PHE A 274 7.50 -15.98 -8.31
C PHE A 274 7.87 -16.31 -9.77
N HIS A 275 8.47 -17.46 -10.00
CA HIS A 275 8.73 -17.97 -11.35
C HIS A 275 7.43 -18.12 -12.14
N GLY A 276 6.42 -18.79 -11.57
CA GLY A 276 5.14 -18.98 -12.24
C GLY A 276 4.36 -17.67 -12.47
N ILE A 277 4.53 -16.66 -11.60
CA ILE A 277 3.98 -15.31 -11.84
C ILE A 277 4.55 -14.71 -13.13
N ARG A 278 5.86 -14.86 -13.37
CA ARG A 278 6.49 -14.38 -14.62
C ARG A 278 6.01 -15.13 -15.85
N ILE A 279 5.72 -16.42 -15.73
CA ILE A 279 5.11 -17.20 -16.81
C ILE A 279 3.66 -16.75 -17.07
N ALA A 280 2.86 -16.56 -16.00
CA ALA A 280 1.48 -16.14 -16.10
C ALA A 280 1.31 -14.69 -16.60
N ALA A 281 2.29 -13.83 -16.35
CA ALA A 281 2.30 -12.41 -16.72
C ALA A 281 3.67 -11.98 -17.27
N PRO A 282 4.08 -12.42 -18.47
CA PRO A 282 5.45 -12.25 -18.98
C PRO A 282 5.88 -10.78 -19.12
N ASN A 283 4.98 -9.88 -19.48
CA ASN A 283 5.26 -8.45 -19.67
C ASN A 283 4.71 -7.59 -18.51
N LEU A 284 4.64 -8.15 -17.29
CA LEU A 284 4.29 -7.34 -16.14
C LEU A 284 5.30 -6.21 -15.94
N LYS A 285 4.77 -5.03 -15.55
CA LYS A 285 5.57 -3.82 -15.34
C LYS A 285 5.93 -3.60 -13.89
N LYS A 286 5.13 -4.13 -12.97
CA LYS A 286 5.36 -4.03 -11.54
C LYS A 286 4.97 -5.33 -10.84
N LEU A 287 5.88 -5.83 -10.00
CA LEU A 287 5.65 -6.94 -9.08
C LEU A 287 6.34 -6.61 -7.78
N HIS A 288 5.58 -6.37 -6.74
CA HIS A 288 6.08 -6.05 -5.41
C HIS A 288 5.49 -6.98 -4.36
N VAL A 289 6.21 -7.10 -3.24
CA VAL A 289 5.74 -7.80 -2.04
C VAL A 289 5.29 -6.81 -0.97
N ASP A 290 4.83 -7.32 0.18
CA ASP A 290 4.47 -6.50 1.33
C ASP A 290 5.08 -7.05 2.62
N ASN A 291 4.24 -7.38 3.60
CA ASN A 291 4.63 -7.67 4.98
C ASN A 291 5.63 -8.82 5.10
N ALA A 292 6.61 -8.63 5.98
CA ALA A 292 7.58 -9.62 6.39
C ALA A 292 7.73 -9.63 7.92
N ASN A 293 7.96 -10.79 8.50
CA ASN A 293 8.18 -10.96 9.93
C ASN A 293 9.69 -10.94 10.24
N PRO A 294 10.20 -9.92 10.97
CA PRO A 294 11.62 -9.84 11.28
C PRO A 294 12.12 -11.01 12.13
N GLY A 295 11.28 -11.56 13.02
CA GLY A 295 11.63 -12.73 13.82
C GLY A 295 11.81 -14.00 12.98
N VAL A 296 11.03 -14.19 11.90
CA VAL A 296 11.21 -15.29 10.96
C VAL A 296 12.53 -15.12 10.19
N ILE A 297 12.77 -13.91 9.67
CA ILE A 297 13.98 -13.61 8.88
C ILE A 297 15.25 -13.84 9.72
N ALA A 298 15.25 -13.39 10.97
CA ALA A 298 16.42 -13.50 11.85
C ALA A 298 16.70 -14.93 12.33
N ARG A 299 15.64 -15.71 12.59
CA ARG A 299 15.77 -17.11 13.07
C ARG A 299 16.19 -18.08 11.97
N TYR A 300 15.83 -17.78 10.72
CA TYR A 300 16.13 -18.63 9.56
C TYR A 300 16.88 -17.84 8.47
N PRO A 301 18.11 -17.36 8.76
CA PRO A 301 18.82 -16.45 7.87
C PRO A 301 19.18 -17.06 6.51
N ASN A 302 19.46 -18.35 6.45
CA ASN A 302 19.83 -19.02 5.21
C ASN A 302 18.61 -19.14 4.26
N GLU A 303 17.49 -19.62 4.77
CA GLU A 303 16.23 -19.71 4.03
C GLU A 303 15.74 -18.33 3.61
N SER A 304 15.79 -17.35 4.52
CA SER A 304 15.38 -15.98 4.25
C SER A 304 16.24 -15.31 3.20
N ARG A 305 17.57 -15.56 3.19
CA ARG A 305 18.47 -15.07 2.14
C ARG A 305 18.13 -15.67 0.77
N ARG A 306 17.81 -16.97 0.71
CA ARG A 306 17.36 -17.63 -0.52
C ARG A 306 16.05 -17.02 -1.02
N ILE A 307 15.07 -16.83 -0.14
CA ILE A 307 13.79 -16.20 -0.47
C ILE A 307 13.98 -14.77 -0.97
N ALA A 308 14.78 -13.95 -0.27
CA ALA A 308 15.05 -12.57 -0.70
C ALA A 308 15.73 -12.53 -2.09
N LYS A 309 16.64 -13.46 -2.40
CA LYS A 309 17.25 -13.59 -3.73
C LYS A 309 16.23 -14.00 -4.79
N SER A 310 15.32 -14.94 -4.50
CA SER A 310 14.24 -15.31 -5.41
C SER A 310 13.30 -14.12 -5.67
N ILE A 311 12.91 -13.39 -4.63
CA ILE A 311 12.12 -12.16 -4.79
C ILE A 311 12.84 -11.20 -5.74
N ILE A 312 14.12 -10.88 -5.49
CA ILE A 312 14.91 -9.94 -6.29
C ILE A 312 15.04 -10.41 -7.75
N HIS A 313 15.14 -11.70 -7.99
CA HIS A 313 15.26 -12.25 -9.34
C HIS A 313 13.99 -12.05 -10.18
N TYR A 314 12.81 -12.11 -9.56
CA TYR A 314 11.53 -12.10 -10.29
C TYR A 314 10.73 -10.81 -10.13
N HIS A 315 10.94 -10.03 -9.08
CA HIS A 315 10.20 -8.81 -8.80
C HIS A 315 10.62 -7.63 -9.71
N THR A 316 10.25 -6.43 -9.34
CA THR A 316 10.72 -5.18 -9.95
C THR A 316 11.32 -4.28 -8.88
N SER A 317 12.44 -3.61 -9.20
CA SER A 317 13.20 -2.79 -8.25
C SER A 317 12.35 -1.73 -7.53
N GLY A 318 12.78 -1.33 -6.35
CA GLY A 318 12.09 -0.37 -5.50
C GLY A 318 11.09 -0.99 -4.54
N ASP A 319 11.15 -2.30 -4.38
CA ASP A 319 10.28 -3.08 -3.50
C ASP A 319 10.65 -2.96 -2.02
N VAL A 320 9.71 -3.29 -1.14
CA VAL A 320 9.83 -3.10 0.30
C VAL A 320 9.34 -4.32 1.06
N ALA A 321 10.22 -4.96 1.80
CA ALA A 321 9.83 -5.90 2.83
C ALA A 321 9.42 -5.12 4.10
N ALA A 322 8.12 -5.00 4.34
CA ALA A 322 7.59 -4.22 5.47
C ALA A 322 7.67 -5.01 6.77
N LEU A 323 8.66 -4.70 7.59
CA LEU A 323 8.93 -5.36 8.87
C LEU A 323 8.06 -4.76 9.99
N GLY A 324 7.20 -5.57 10.58
CA GLY A 324 6.47 -5.19 11.78
C GLY A 324 7.35 -5.33 13.03
N VAL A 325 8.00 -4.27 13.43
CA VAL A 325 8.83 -4.19 14.65
C VAL A 325 7.99 -3.74 15.85
N GLU A 326 7.12 -2.80 15.63
CA GLU A 326 6.12 -2.20 16.51
C GLU A 326 6.71 -1.42 17.68
N SER A 327 7.52 -2.03 18.54
CA SER A 327 8.28 -1.42 19.64
C SER A 327 9.47 -2.27 20.02
N LEU A 328 10.53 -1.64 20.51
CA LEU A 328 11.75 -2.30 20.99
C LEU A 328 11.97 -2.09 22.49
N ASP A 329 10.96 -1.56 23.18
CA ASP A 329 10.91 -1.53 24.63
C ASP A 329 10.55 -2.94 25.16
N PRO A 330 11.41 -3.62 25.95
CA PRO A 330 11.16 -4.97 26.43
C PRO A 330 9.85 -5.13 27.21
N ILE A 331 9.46 -4.08 27.95
CA ILE A 331 8.20 -4.09 28.72
C ILE A 331 6.99 -4.07 27.77
N VAL A 332 7.03 -3.17 26.77
CA VAL A 332 5.99 -3.07 25.76
C VAL A 332 5.93 -4.35 24.94
N MET A 333 7.08 -4.91 24.54
CA MET A 333 7.17 -6.15 23.79
C MET A 333 6.48 -7.30 24.52
N LYS A 334 6.80 -7.50 25.80
CA LYS A 334 6.23 -8.56 26.63
C LYS A 334 4.72 -8.38 26.82
N LYS A 335 4.26 -7.18 27.16
CA LYS A 335 2.85 -6.89 27.43
C LYS A 335 1.95 -7.03 26.20
N ASN A 336 2.51 -6.77 25.02
CA ASN A 336 1.76 -6.79 23.76
C ASN A 336 2.08 -8.01 22.88
N ASN A 337 2.82 -8.99 23.43
CA ASN A 337 3.22 -10.19 22.70
C ASN A 337 3.81 -9.85 21.32
N LEU A 338 4.83 -8.97 21.25
CA LEU A 338 5.46 -8.58 19.99
C LEU A 338 6.42 -9.67 19.49
N LYS A 339 6.68 -9.67 18.19
CA LYS A 339 7.22 -10.82 17.44
C LYS A 339 8.73 -10.86 17.24
N ALA A 340 9.47 -9.82 17.60
CA ALA A 340 10.91 -9.77 17.38
C ALA A 340 11.62 -8.90 18.41
N SER A 341 12.75 -9.36 18.92
CA SER A 341 13.66 -8.58 19.74
C SER A 341 14.38 -7.50 18.91
N ALA A 342 15.06 -6.58 19.58
CA ALA A 342 15.87 -5.55 18.92
C ALA A 342 16.99 -6.16 18.05
N ASP A 343 17.62 -7.22 18.52
CA ASP A 343 18.69 -7.88 17.76
C ASP A 343 18.13 -8.68 16.58
N GLU A 344 17.00 -9.39 16.74
CA GLU A 344 16.32 -10.05 15.62
C GLU A 344 15.88 -9.03 14.55
N ALA A 345 15.32 -7.89 14.96
CA ALA A 345 14.94 -6.82 14.04
C ALA A 345 16.17 -6.23 13.31
N PHE A 346 17.28 -6.03 14.02
CA PHE A 346 18.51 -5.53 13.42
C PHE A 346 19.11 -6.53 12.42
N ASN A 347 19.17 -7.82 12.78
CA ASN A 347 19.68 -8.88 11.90
C ASN A 347 18.83 -9.04 10.64
N ALA A 348 17.50 -8.89 10.75
CA ALA A 348 16.61 -8.90 9.59
C ALA A 348 16.86 -7.70 8.65
N VAL A 349 17.07 -6.51 9.21
CA VAL A 349 17.45 -5.30 8.44
C VAL A 349 18.79 -5.51 7.74
N GLN A 350 19.79 -6.04 8.43
CA GLN A 350 21.10 -6.31 7.88
C GLN A 350 21.03 -7.30 6.72
N LEU A 351 20.36 -8.44 6.90
CA LEU A 351 20.19 -9.46 5.85
C LEU A 351 19.56 -8.88 4.59
N LEU A 352 18.48 -8.10 4.74
CA LEU A 352 17.82 -7.49 3.58
C LEU A 352 18.70 -6.44 2.90
N ASN A 353 19.54 -5.71 3.64
CA ASN A 353 20.51 -4.80 3.04
C ASN A 353 21.62 -5.55 2.27
N GLU A 354 22.15 -6.65 2.82
CA GLU A 354 23.16 -7.48 2.14
C GLU A 354 22.68 -7.95 0.77
N VAL A 355 21.41 -8.31 0.65
CA VAL A 355 20.86 -8.91 -0.57
C VAL A 355 20.26 -7.85 -1.50
N GLY A 356 19.58 -6.83 -0.95
CA GLY A 356 18.66 -5.99 -1.72
C GLY A 356 19.06 -4.52 -1.88
N SER A 357 20.25 -4.09 -1.40
CA SER A 357 20.67 -2.68 -1.49
C SER A 357 21.18 -2.25 -2.88
N GLN A 358 21.46 -3.19 -3.77
CA GLN A 358 21.88 -2.90 -5.14
C GLN A 358 20.76 -2.16 -5.90
N ARG A 359 21.14 -1.21 -6.76
CA ARG A 359 20.19 -0.44 -7.57
C ARG A 359 19.79 -1.22 -8.81
N GLY A 360 18.48 -1.27 -9.02
CA GLY A 360 17.90 -1.79 -10.25
C GLY A 360 17.69 -0.74 -11.33
N ALA A 361 17.09 -1.16 -12.43
CA ALA A 361 16.94 -0.36 -13.65
C ALA A 361 16.12 0.93 -13.49
N ASN A 362 15.28 1.02 -12.46
CA ASN A 362 14.46 2.22 -12.18
C ASN A 362 15.14 3.25 -11.28
N GLY A 363 16.43 3.07 -10.94
CA GLY A 363 17.20 3.94 -10.07
C GLY A 363 17.01 3.70 -8.57
N LEU A 364 16.13 2.78 -8.17
CA LEU A 364 15.88 2.42 -6.78
C LEU A 364 16.61 1.12 -6.41
N PRO A 365 16.96 0.91 -5.12
CA PRO A 365 17.42 -0.40 -4.64
C PRO A 365 16.39 -1.50 -4.94
N GLU A 366 16.87 -2.73 -5.07
CA GLU A 366 16.01 -3.87 -5.40
C GLU A 366 14.97 -4.12 -4.30
N LEU A 367 15.39 -4.54 -3.11
CA LEU A 367 14.50 -4.90 -2.00
C LEU A 367 15.06 -4.36 -0.68
N LEU A 368 14.43 -3.37 -0.09
CA LEU A 368 14.87 -2.84 1.19
C LEU A 368 13.86 -3.06 2.31
N PRO A 369 14.31 -3.11 3.57
CA PRO A 369 13.40 -3.16 4.70
C PRO A 369 12.67 -1.81 4.87
N GLY A 370 11.37 -1.91 5.19
CA GLY A 370 10.58 -0.84 5.77
C GLY A 370 10.26 -1.18 7.22
N LEU A 371 10.30 -0.22 8.14
CA LEU A 371 10.00 -0.46 9.55
C LEU A 371 8.64 0.12 9.94
N ASN A 372 7.82 -0.67 10.61
CA ASN A 372 6.57 -0.23 11.21
C ASN A 372 6.72 -0.17 12.72
N PHE A 373 6.41 1.01 13.31
CA PHE A 373 6.31 1.24 14.74
C PHE A 373 4.88 1.62 15.09
N VAL A 374 4.39 1.07 16.21
CA VAL A 374 3.06 1.35 16.73
C VAL A 374 3.19 1.92 18.15
N PHE A 375 2.59 3.07 18.37
CA PHE A 375 2.62 3.82 19.63
C PHE A 375 1.25 3.81 20.30
N GLY A 376 1.22 3.99 21.62
CA GLY A 376 0.02 3.90 22.44
C GLY A 376 -0.25 2.50 22.97
N LEU A 377 0.70 1.59 22.83
CA LEU A 377 0.62 0.20 23.31
C LEU A 377 0.66 0.11 24.84
N ASP A 378 0.21 -1.03 25.39
CA ASP A 378 0.29 -1.28 26.83
C ASP A 378 1.74 -1.28 27.32
N GLY A 379 1.99 -0.60 28.44
CA GLY A 379 3.32 -0.48 29.03
C GLY A 379 4.20 0.62 28.44
N GLU A 380 3.72 1.38 27.44
CA GLU A 380 4.47 2.50 26.86
C GLU A 380 4.81 3.57 27.90
N THR A 381 6.05 4.03 27.89
CA THR A 381 6.58 5.11 28.71
C THR A 381 7.39 6.09 27.86
N LYS A 382 7.89 7.18 28.47
CA LYS A 382 8.82 8.09 27.76
C LYS A 382 10.09 7.37 27.31
N ASN A 383 10.56 6.39 28.07
CA ASN A 383 11.74 5.58 27.71
C ASN A 383 11.54 4.77 26.43
N THR A 384 10.31 4.33 26.14
CA THR A 384 9.98 3.60 24.91
C THR A 384 10.37 4.41 23.67
N PHE A 385 10.14 5.73 23.66
CA PHE A 385 10.55 6.61 22.56
C PHE A 385 12.07 6.71 22.43
N THR A 386 12.80 6.71 23.55
CA THR A 386 14.26 6.71 23.55
C THR A 386 14.81 5.43 22.94
N LEU A 387 14.36 4.26 23.42
CA LEU A 387 14.80 2.95 22.92
C LEU A 387 14.54 2.79 21.42
N ASN A 388 13.34 3.16 20.97
CA ASN A 388 12.98 3.09 19.54
C ASN A 388 13.85 4.05 18.70
N TYR A 389 14.20 5.24 19.23
CA TYR A 389 15.08 6.18 18.54
C TYR A 389 16.52 5.67 18.46
N GLU A 390 17.05 5.11 19.54
CA GLU A 390 18.41 4.54 19.58
C GLU A 390 18.56 3.40 18.59
N PHE A 391 17.55 2.57 18.45
CA PHE A 391 17.55 1.53 17.44
C PHE A 391 17.61 2.10 16.00
N LEU A 392 16.80 3.10 15.69
CA LEU A 392 16.84 3.75 14.38
C LEU A 392 18.20 4.41 14.13
N LYS A 393 18.78 5.01 15.18
CA LYS A 393 20.12 5.59 15.13
C LYS A 393 21.19 4.51 14.90
N LYS A 394 21.09 3.35 15.58
CA LYS A 394 21.99 2.20 15.37
C LYS A 394 21.99 1.77 13.90
N ILE A 395 20.81 1.65 13.26
CA ILE A 395 20.71 1.32 11.83
C ILE A 395 21.41 2.37 10.97
N TYR A 396 21.16 3.66 11.24
CA TYR A 396 21.75 4.77 10.49
C TYR A 396 23.27 4.82 10.63
N ASP A 397 23.80 4.66 11.84
CA ASP A 397 25.24 4.69 12.15
C ASP A 397 25.99 3.48 11.53
N ASN A 398 25.30 2.34 11.36
CA ASN A 398 25.86 1.17 10.67
C ASN A 398 25.70 1.22 9.12
N ASN A 399 25.38 2.39 8.54
CA ASN A 399 25.24 2.60 7.11
C ASN A 399 24.17 1.72 6.42
N LEU A 400 23.25 1.13 7.19
CA LEU A 400 22.14 0.36 6.64
C LEU A 400 21.06 1.26 6.07
N LEU A 401 20.44 0.82 4.98
CA LEU A 401 19.38 1.54 4.29
C LEU A 401 18.01 1.07 4.77
N LEU A 402 17.11 2.03 4.95
CA LEU A 402 15.68 1.78 5.13
C LEU A 402 14.90 2.47 4.01
N ARG A 403 13.95 1.74 3.43
CA ARG A 403 13.08 2.31 2.41
C ARG A 403 12.04 3.26 2.99
N ARG A 404 11.55 2.95 4.19
CA ARG A 404 10.57 3.79 4.92
C ARG A 404 10.58 3.48 6.41
N ILE A 405 10.13 4.46 7.19
CA ILE A 405 9.82 4.31 8.61
C ILE A 405 8.38 4.76 8.82
N ASN A 406 7.52 3.84 9.24
CA ASN A 406 6.15 4.14 9.62
C ASN A 406 6.05 4.33 11.11
N LEU A 407 5.60 5.50 11.52
CA LEU A 407 5.31 5.85 12.91
C LEU A 407 3.81 6.05 13.02
N ARG A 408 3.11 5.06 13.59
CA ARG A 408 1.65 5.03 13.69
C ARG A 408 1.23 4.98 15.16
N GLN A 409 0.07 5.53 15.46
CA GLN A 409 -0.63 5.27 16.71
C GLN A 409 -1.53 4.05 16.53
N VAL A 410 -1.65 3.21 17.56
CA VAL A 410 -2.53 2.05 17.53
C VAL A 410 -3.97 2.48 17.33
N ILE A 411 -4.71 1.70 16.55
CA ILE A 411 -6.16 1.84 16.43
C ILE A 411 -6.75 0.70 17.27
N PRO A 412 -7.47 1.01 18.36
CA PRO A 412 -8.17 -0.01 19.14
C PRO A 412 -9.29 -0.62 18.30
N ILE A 413 -9.17 -1.92 18.02
CA ILE A 413 -10.06 -2.69 17.14
C ILE A 413 -10.85 -3.69 17.98
N PRO A 414 -12.17 -3.85 17.79
CA PRO A 414 -12.98 -4.86 18.50
C PRO A 414 -12.38 -6.27 18.40
N GLY A 415 -12.43 -7.00 19.51
CA GLY A 415 -11.86 -8.34 19.62
C GLY A 415 -10.35 -8.39 19.83
N THR A 416 -9.68 -7.24 19.96
CA THR A 416 -8.26 -7.16 20.33
C THR A 416 -8.10 -6.69 21.78
N LYS A 417 -7.00 -7.10 22.45
CA LYS A 417 -6.67 -6.62 23.80
C LYS A 417 -6.56 -5.10 23.89
N MET A 418 -6.09 -4.45 22.83
CA MET A 418 -5.97 -2.99 22.76
C MET A 418 -7.32 -2.29 22.72
N PHE A 419 -8.41 -2.94 22.29
CA PHE A 419 -9.75 -2.39 22.35
C PHE A 419 -10.20 -2.14 23.80
N GLU A 420 -9.92 -3.08 24.70
CA GLU A 420 -10.22 -2.96 26.13
C GLU A 420 -9.41 -1.85 26.81
N ILE A 421 -8.15 -1.67 26.40
CA ILE A 421 -7.24 -0.62 26.92
C ILE A 421 -7.64 0.77 26.40
N GLY A 422 -8.16 0.82 25.17
CA GLY A 422 -8.62 2.04 24.52
C GLY A 422 -7.50 3.06 24.25
N GLU A 423 -7.86 4.34 24.25
CA GLU A 423 -6.98 5.45 23.85
C GLU A 423 -6.10 6.02 24.99
N LYS A 424 -6.11 5.43 26.17
CA LYS A 424 -5.45 6.00 27.37
C LYS A 424 -3.98 6.35 27.14
N ASN A 425 -3.18 5.40 26.62
CA ASN A 425 -1.75 5.61 26.38
C ASN A 425 -1.49 6.56 25.22
N ILE A 426 -2.35 6.53 24.20
CA ILE A 426 -2.28 7.45 23.07
C ILE A 426 -2.43 8.90 23.53
N ARG A 427 -3.42 9.18 24.37
CA ARG A 427 -3.66 10.52 24.93
C ARG A 427 -2.53 10.94 25.86
N LYS A 428 -2.09 10.04 26.74
CA LYS A 428 -1.03 10.29 27.72
C LYS A 428 0.29 10.69 27.05
N HIS A 429 0.67 10.05 25.95
CA HIS A 429 1.96 10.25 25.28
C HIS A 429 1.87 11.03 23.97
N LYS A 430 0.79 11.78 23.73
CA LYS A 430 0.57 12.51 22.48
C LYS A 430 1.70 13.49 22.14
N SER A 431 2.17 14.25 23.13
CA SER A 431 3.25 15.24 22.94
C SER A 431 4.60 14.56 22.67
N GLU A 432 4.89 13.46 23.38
CA GLU A 432 6.08 12.65 23.19
C GLU A 432 6.13 12.07 21.78
N PHE A 433 5.01 11.51 21.33
CA PHE A 433 4.88 10.97 19.97
C PHE A 433 5.14 12.04 18.90
N GLN A 434 4.59 13.25 19.04
CA GLN A 434 4.83 14.32 18.07
C GLN A 434 6.29 14.79 18.05
N ARG A 435 6.93 14.91 19.22
CA ARG A 435 8.37 15.24 19.33
C ARG A 435 9.24 14.15 18.72
N PHE A 436 8.97 12.89 19.04
CA PHE A 436 9.65 11.73 18.48
C PHE A 436 9.54 11.69 16.95
N LYS A 437 8.32 11.84 16.43
CA LYS A 437 8.05 11.85 15.00
C LYS A 437 8.83 12.95 14.25
N ARG A 438 8.91 14.15 14.84
CA ARG A 438 9.70 15.26 14.28
C ARG A 438 11.19 14.92 14.31
N LYS A 439 11.70 14.49 15.46
CA LYS A 439 13.11 14.10 15.62
C LYS A 439 13.53 13.04 14.61
N VAL A 440 12.77 11.94 14.49
CA VAL A 440 13.07 10.87 13.53
C VAL A 440 13.08 11.40 12.09
N ARG A 441 12.12 12.25 11.71
CA ARG A 441 12.05 12.83 10.36
C ARG A 441 13.27 13.68 10.02
N GLU A 442 13.71 14.50 10.96
CA GLU A 442 14.82 15.43 10.77
C GLU A 442 16.17 14.72 10.80
N THR A 443 16.38 13.84 11.76
CA THR A 443 17.71 13.28 12.06
C THR A 443 17.96 11.89 11.46
N ILE A 444 16.90 11.17 11.05
CA ILE A 444 17.02 9.81 10.49
C ILE A 444 16.41 9.73 9.09
N GLU A 445 15.10 10.03 8.90
CA GLU A 445 14.42 9.79 7.61
C GLU A 445 15.02 10.66 6.49
N ARG A 446 15.20 11.95 6.71
CA ARG A 446 15.76 12.86 5.68
C ARG A 446 17.20 12.53 5.33
N PRO A 447 18.13 12.29 6.26
CA PRO A 447 19.49 11.82 5.95
C PRO A 447 19.51 10.46 5.24
N LEU A 448 18.69 9.50 5.68
CA LEU A 448 18.56 8.21 5.00
C LEU A 448 18.04 8.36 3.56
N LEU A 449 17.07 9.23 3.33
CA LEU A 449 16.54 9.49 1.99
C LEU A 449 17.62 10.05 1.05
N LYS A 450 18.48 10.95 1.55
CA LYS A 450 19.63 11.48 0.80
C LYS A 450 20.65 10.39 0.46
N ARG A 451 20.89 9.45 1.39
CA ARG A 451 21.78 8.30 1.18
C ARG A 451 21.15 7.30 0.19
N LEU A 452 19.86 7.05 0.35
CA LEU A 452 19.09 6.15 -0.51
C LEU A 452 19.04 6.66 -1.96
N LEU A 453 18.80 7.94 -2.13
CA LEU A 453 18.60 8.60 -3.41
C LEU A 453 19.46 9.87 -3.49
N PRO A 454 20.76 9.78 -3.79
CA PRO A 454 21.61 10.95 -3.96
C PRO A 454 21.04 11.95 -5.00
N ARG A 455 21.39 13.23 -4.85
CA ARG A 455 21.06 14.26 -5.86
C ARG A 455 21.58 13.81 -7.22
N GLY A 456 20.85 14.13 -8.29
CA GLY A 456 21.19 13.69 -9.64
C GLY A 456 20.73 12.26 -9.99
N THR A 457 20.27 11.46 -9.01
CA THR A 457 19.72 10.13 -9.31
C THR A 457 18.53 10.24 -10.26
N LEU A 458 18.57 9.45 -11.34
CA LEU A 458 17.45 9.27 -12.27
C LEU A 458 16.45 8.26 -11.69
N VAL A 459 15.22 8.69 -11.51
CA VAL A 459 14.10 7.83 -11.11
C VAL A 459 13.14 7.73 -12.30
N THR A 460 12.91 6.52 -12.78
CA THR A 460 12.08 6.29 -13.95
C THR A 460 10.63 5.95 -13.59
N GLN A 461 9.71 6.17 -14.53
CA GLN A 461 8.30 5.82 -14.42
C GLN A 461 7.61 6.43 -13.19
N VAL A 462 7.78 7.74 -13.00
CA VAL A 462 7.06 8.51 -11.99
C VAL A 462 5.73 8.98 -12.59
N PHE A 463 4.62 8.62 -11.95
CA PHE A 463 3.25 8.89 -12.41
C PHE A 463 2.69 10.15 -11.76
N THR A 464 2.26 11.12 -12.57
CA THR A 464 1.69 12.41 -12.13
C THR A 464 0.22 12.25 -11.74
N GLU A 465 -0.19 12.79 -10.57
CA GLU A 465 -1.52 12.53 -10.01
C GLU A 465 -2.33 13.78 -9.68
N THR A 466 -1.70 14.84 -9.17
CA THR A 466 -2.43 16.04 -8.72
C THR A 466 -1.53 17.27 -8.71
N TYR A 467 -2.15 18.44 -8.54
CA TYR A 467 -1.48 19.73 -8.38
C TYR A 467 -1.66 20.31 -6.97
N GLU A 468 -0.66 21.06 -6.52
CA GLU A 468 -0.81 22.00 -5.42
C GLU A 468 -0.09 23.30 -5.83
N GLY A 469 -0.86 24.32 -6.20
CA GLY A 469 -0.34 25.55 -6.82
C GLY A 469 0.44 25.26 -8.10
N LYS A 470 1.71 25.67 -8.12
CA LYS A 470 2.64 25.44 -9.25
C LYS A 470 3.55 24.21 -9.05
N LEU A 471 3.11 23.25 -8.28
CA LEU A 471 3.81 22.00 -8.03
C LEU A 471 2.95 20.84 -8.50
N THR A 472 3.49 20.02 -9.39
CA THR A 472 2.88 18.75 -9.79
C THR A 472 3.33 17.65 -8.84
N PHE A 473 2.40 16.98 -8.19
CA PHE A 473 2.70 15.80 -7.37
C PHE A 473 2.59 14.52 -8.18
N ALA A 474 3.58 13.67 -7.96
CA ALA A 474 3.71 12.39 -8.64
C ALA A 474 4.20 11.31 -7.66
N ARG A 475 4.08 10.07 -8.04
CA ARG A 475 4.61 8.92 -7.30
C ARG A 475 5.36 7.97 -8.21
N GLN A 476 6.46 7.43 -7.71
CA GLN A 476 7.06 6.26 -8.32
C GLN A 476 6.12 5.07 -8.13
N MET A 477 5.75 4.39 -9.22
CA MET A 477 4.82 3.25 -9.17
C MET A 477 5.39 2.09 -8.35
N GLY A 478 4.56 1.51 -7.49
CA GLY A 478 4.88 0.33 -6.68
C GLY A 478 4.36 0.41 -5.25
N SER A 479 4.68 -0.62 -4.46
CA SER A 479 4.40 -0.65 -3.03
C SER A 479 5.20 0.45 -2.31
N TYR A 480 4.55 1.17 -1.42
CA TYR A 480 5.18 2.26 -0.66
C TYR A 480 5.91 3.29 -1.52
N PRO A 481 5.22 3.95 -2.47
CA PRO A 481 5.85 4.86 -3.41
C PRO A 481 6.50 6.07 -2.73
N ILE A 482 7.56 6.60 -3.36
CA ILE A 482 8.13 7.88 -2.99
C ILE A 482 7.26 8.98 -3.58
N LEU A 483 6.90 9.95 -2.74
CA LEU A 483 6.26 11.17 -3.19
C LEU A 483 7.29 12.06 -3.90
N VAL A 484 6.97 12.48 -5.11
CA VAL A 484 7.80 13.33 -5.96
C VAL A 484 7.06 14.64 -6.19
N GLY A 485 7.66 15.76 -5.81
CA GLY A 485 7.22 17.09 -6.22
C GLY A 485 7.98 17.53 -7.48
N ILE A 486 7.27 17.83 -8.55
CA ILE A 486 7.85 18.35 -9.79
C ILE A 486 7.47 19.83 -9.90
N PRO A 487 8.42 20.76 -9.71
CA PRO A 487 8.15 22.19 -9.84
C PRO A 487 7.71 22.54 -11.28
N GLY A 488 6.56 23.22 -11.39
CA GLY A 488 5.86 23.50 -12.64
C GLY A 488 4.56 22.72 -12.77
N VAL A 489 3.74 23.08 -13.74
CA VAL A 489 2.49 22.42 -14.08
C VAL A 489 2.72 21.50 -15.27
N TYR A 490 2.64 20.20 -15.03
CA TYR A 490 2.82 19.14 -16.03
C TYR A 490 1.52 18.36 -16.21
N PRO A 491 1.25 17.82 -17.41
CA PRO A 491 0.07 16.97 -17.62
C PRO A 491 -0.06 15.87 -16.57
N LEU A 492 -1.28 15.68 -16.05
CA LEU A 492 -1.59 14.61 -15.10
C LEU A 492 -1.80 13.27 -15.81
N HIS A 493 -1.73 12.19 -15.02
CA HIS A 493 -1.93 10.82 -15.46
C HIS A 493 -0.93 10.36 -16.54
N GLN A 494 0.30 10.90 -16.48
CA GLN A 494 1.40 10.55 -17.38
C GLN A 494 2.63 10.08 -16.61
N PHE A 495 3.45 9.29 -17.28
CA PHE A 495 4.74 8.84 -16.76
C PHE A 495 5.87 9.76 -17.19
N TYR A 496 6.68 10.13 -16.21
CA TYR A 496 7.91 10.90 -16.41
C TYR A 496 9.11 10.13 -15.86
N ASN A 497 10.25 10.28 -16.51
CA ASN A 497 11.55 10.07 -15.90
C ASN A 497 11.96 11.38 -15.25
N VAL A 498 12.49 11.33 -14.01
CA VAL A 498 12.82 12.55 -13.26
C VAL A 498 14.20 12.44 -12.63
N LYS A 499 14.88 13.56 -12.52
CA LYS A 499 16.18 13.67 -11.86
C LYS A 499 16.05 14.46 -10.57
N ILE A 500 16.59 13.92 -9.48
CA ILE A 500 16.43 14.48 -8.13
C ILE A 500 17.26 15.73 -7.96
N VAL A 501 16.63 16.80 -7.47
CA VAL A 501 17.28 18.09 -7.21
C VAL A 501 17.28 18.49 -5.72
N GLU A 502 16.26 18.09 -4.95
CA GLU A 502 16.13 18.48 -3.53
C GLU A 502 15.29 17.45 -2.74
N TYR A 503 15.21 17.61 -1.41
CA TYR A 503 14.57 16.65 -0.49
C TYR A 503 13.63 17.34 0.49
N GLY A 504 12.43 16.81 0.63
CA GLY A 504 11.60 16.96 1.83
C GLY A 504 12.01 15.98 2.93
N TYR A 505 11.16 15.80 3.93
CA TYR A 505 11.40 14.79 4.98
C TYR A 505 11.21 13.36 4.46
N ARG A 506 10.19 13.13 3.63
CA ARG A 506 9.79 11.80 3.10
C ARG A 506 9.46 11.86 1.61
N SER A 507 9.84 12.91 0.94
CA SER A 507 9.59 13.20 -0.46
C SER A 507 10.85 13.72 -1.12
N ILE A 508 10.89 13.64 -2.43
CA ILE A 508 11.92 14.27 -3.25
C ILE A 508 11.31 15.38 -4.09
N THR A 509 12.12 16.39 -4.38
CA THR A 509 11.86 17.34 -5.45
C THR A 509 12.71 16.92 -6.64
N ALA A 510 12.09 16.78 -7.79
CA ALA A 510 12.76 16.31 -8.99
C ALA A 510 12.26 17.08 -10.23
N ILE A 511 13.04 17.07 -11.29
CA ILE A 511 12.66 17.67 -12.58
C ILE A 511 12.56 16.60 -13.65
N PRO A 512 11.72 16.77 -14.68
CA PRO A 512 11.67 15.87 -15.83
C PRO A 512 13.04 15.70 -16.45
N TYR A 513 13.35 14.50 -16.94
CA TYR A 513 14.64 14.20 -17.55
C TYR A 513 14.48 13.38 -18.84
N PRO A 514 15.15 13.82 -19.94
CA PRO A 514 15.88 15.08 -20.08
C PRO A 514 14.94 16.30 -20.04
N LEU A 515 15.40 17.42 -19.47
CA LEU A 515 14.64 18.65 -19.45
C LEU A 515 14.99 19.51 -20.66
N ASN A 516 14.01 19.81 -21.53
CA ASN A 516 14.21 20.75 -22.63
C ASN A 516 14.28 22.18 -22.06
N ILE A 517 15.47 22.79 -22.14
CA ILE A 517 15.73 24.13 -21.61
C ILE A 517 14.87 25.21 -22.28
N ASN A 518 14.49 25.01 -23.55
CA ASN A 518 13.73 25.97 -24.35
C ASN A 518 12.24 26.00 -23.99
N THR A 519 11.68 24.90 -23.45
CA THR A 519 10.26 24.78 -23.12
C THR A 519 9.97 24.66 -21.63
N ALA A 520 11.00 24.44 -20.82
CA ALA A 520 10.84 24.21 -19.38
C ALA A 520 10.12 25.38 -18.66
N PRO A 521 9.17 25.12 -17.77
CA PRO A 521 8.54 26.13 -16.92
C PRO A 521 9.57 26.86 -16.03
N ARG A 522 9.24 28.11 -15.68
CA ARG A 522 10.09 28.92 -14.80
C ARG A 522 10.41 28.22 -13.48
N GLU A 523 9.42 27.65 -12.84
CA GLU A 523 9.53 26.96 -11.56
C GLU A 523 10.50 25.78 -11.64
N THR A 524 10.46 25.05 -12.75
CA THR A 524 11.38 23.94 -13.02
C THR A 524 12.82 24.45 -13.19
N LEU A 525 13.02 25.52 -13.98
CA LEU A 525 14.34 26.14 -14.15
C LEU A 525 14.93 26.64 -12.83
N GLU A 526 14.12 27.32 -12.00
CA GLU A 526 14.53 27.83 -10.70
C GLU A 526 15.00 26.73 -9.75
N SER A 527 14.49 25.50 -9.92
CA SER A 527 14.82 24.34 -9.08
C SER A 527 16.09 23.60 -9.50
N ILE A 528 16.62 23.86 -10.68
CA ILE A 528 17.90 23.27 -11.10
C ILE A 528 19.01 23.78 -10.18
N PRO A 529 19.85 22.90 -9.62
CA PRO A 529 20.96 23.34 -8.77
C PRO A 529 21.85 24.38 -9.43
N GLY A 530 22.08 25.49 -8.75
CA GLY A 530 22.90 26.61 -9.26
C GLY A 530 22.15 27.64 -10.12
N VAL A 531 20.99 27.34 -10.69
CA VAL A 531 20.26 28.29 -11.54
C VAL A 531 19.56 29.37 -10.73
N GLY A 532 18.64 29.01 -9.83
CA GLY A 532 17.89 29.97 -9.02
C GLY A 532 17.10 31.00 -9.84
N LYS A 533 16.45 31.96 -9.16
CA LYS A 533 15.51 32.91 -9.79
C LYS A 533 16.14 33.80 -10.85
N LYS A 534 17.32 34.38 -10.59
CA LYS A 534 17.95 35.36 -11.51
C LYS A 534 18.37 34.70 -12.83
N ARG A 535 19.02 33.52 -12.75
CA ARG A 535 19.46 32.80 -13.94
C ARG A 535 18.28 32.20 -14.72
N ALA A 536 17.24 31.70 -14.01
CA ALA A 536 16.02 31.24 -14.68
C ALA A 536 15.35 32.33 -15.51
N ILE A 537 15.27 33.56 -15.01
CA ILE A 537 14.75 34.70 -15.78
C ILE A 537 15.63 34.99 -17.01
N ARG A 538 16.97 34.97 -16.91
CA ARG A 538 17.85 35.15 -18.04
C ARG A 538 17.68 34.08 -19.11
N ILE A 539 17.54 32.82 -18.70
CA ILE A 539 17.22 31.71 -19.59
C ILE A 539 15.92 32.00 -20.33
N LEU A 540 14.85 32.37 -19.62
CA LEU A 540 13.55 32.68 -20.21
C LEU A 540 13.60 33.83 -21.23
N LEU A 541 14.39 34.88 -20.98
CA LEU A 541 14.51 36.06 -21.85
C LEU A 541 15.35 35.78 -23.08
N LYS A 542 16.31 34.83 -23.01
CA LYS A 542 17.27 34.58 -24.11
C LYS A 542 16.93 33.33 -24.94
N ARG A 543 15.82 32.65 -24.66
CA ARG A 543 15.33 31.52 -25.49
C ARG A 543 14.97 31.99 -26.92
N PRO A 544 15.10 31.13 -27.94
CA PRO A 544 15.59 29.75 -27.88
C PRO A 544 17.11 29.65 -27.86
N PHE A 545 17.66 28.61 -27.27
CA PHE A 545 19.07 28.22 -27.34
C PHE A 545 19.23 27.10 -28.38
N HIS A 546 20.23 27.21 -29.22
CA HIS A 546 20.58 26.22 -30.24
C HIS A 546 21.91 25.51 -29.92
N THR A 547 22.74 26.16 -29.10
CA THR A 547 24.05 25.65 -28.71
C THR A 547 24.30 25.79 -27.22
N LYS A 548 25.27 25.02 -26.70
CA LYS A 548 25.72 25.13 -25.32
C LYS A 548 26.39 26.45 -25.01
N GLU A 549 27.12 26.99 -25.96
CA GLU A 549 27.83 28.27 -25.84
C GLU A 549 26.85 29.44 -25.64
N GLU A 550 25.70 29.40 -26.28
CA GLU A 550 24.63 30.38 -26.05
C GLU A 550 24.09 30.32 -24.61
N LEU A 551 23.91 29.11 -24.09
CA LEU A 551 23.46 28.92 -22.74
C LEU A 551 24.51 29.35 -21.69
N ILE A 552 25.81 29.05 -21.93
CA ILE A 552 26.91 29.47 -21.07
C ILE A 552 26.93 31.00 -20.97
N LYS A 553 26.83 31.72 -22.09
CA LYS A 553 26.74 33.19 -22.13
C LYS A 553 25.52 33.73 -21.39
N ALA A 554 24.41 32.99 -21.36
CA ALA A 554 23.22 33.40 -20.65
C ALA A 554 23.35 33.24 -19.12
N LEU A 555 24.14 32.28 -18.67
CA LEU A 555 24.29 31.95 -17.25
C LEU A 555 25.35 32.78 -16.52
N ASP A 556 26.26 33.43 -17.22
CA ASP A 556 27.42 34.21 -16.69
C ASP A 556 28.34 33.38 -15.76
N ASP A 557 28.35 32.06 -15.88
CA ASP A 557 29.11 31.19 -15.01
C ASP A 557 29.32 29.82 -15.70
N ILE A 558 30.57 29.58 -16.10
CA ILE A 558 30.94 28.38 -16.84
C ILE A 558 30.77 27.12 -16.00
N GLN A 559 31.09 27.20 -14.70
CA GLN A 559 30.97 26.03 -13.82
C GLN A 559 29.50 25.61 -13.65
N ILE A 560 28.61 26.58 -13.42
CA ILE A 560 27.18 26.31 -13.34
C ILE A 560 26.63 25.80 -14.66
N ALA A 561 27.09 26.30 -15.77
CA ALA A 561 26.68 25.81 -17.09
C ALA A 561 27.06 24.33 -17.28
N HIS A 562 28.25 23.93 -16.85
CA HIS A 562 28.64 22.51 -16.82
C HIS A 562 27.82 21.68 -15.84
N ASP A 563 27.61 22.17 -14.61
CA ASP A 563 26.88 21.46 -13.59
C ASP A 563 25.42 21.19 -14.00
N ILE A 564 24.79 22.06 -14.77
CA ILE A 564 23.41 21.87 -15.25
C ILE A 564 23.30 20.98 -16.49
N GLU A 565 24.38 20.72 -17.23
CA GLU A 565 24.35 19.83 -18.40
C GLU A 565 23.82 18.43 -18.07
N GLU A 566 24.08 17.95 -16.86
CA GLU A 566 23.55 16.66 -16.42
C GLU A 566 22.02 16.62 -16.30
N TYR A 567 21.32 17.78 -16.26
CA TYR A 567 19.87 17.88 -16.07
C TYR A 567 19.11 18.24 -17.34
N ILE A 568 19.76 18.85 -18.32
CA ILE A 568 19.09 19.51 -19.43
C ILE A 568 19.41 18.87 -20.78
N GLN A 569 18.57 19.20 -21.77
CA GLN A 569 18.77 18.97 -23.18
C GLN A 569 18.50 20.29 -23.92
N ILE A 570 19.32 20.59 -24.92
CA ILE A 570 19.11 21.66 -25.87
C ILE A 570 18.60 21.00 -27.16
N THR A 571 17.34 21.24 -27.50
CA THR A 571 16.70 20.74 -28.72
C THR A 571 15.94 21.85 -29.41
#